data_7f5433d34997533172bbe411165abe88
#
_entry.id   7f5433d34997533172bbe411165abe88
#
_cell.length_a   1.000
_cell.length_b   1.000
_cell.length_c   1.000
_cell.angle_alpha   90.00
_cell.angle_beta   90.00
_cell.angle_gamma   90.00
#
_symmetry.space_group_name_H-M   'P 1'
#
loop_
_entity.id
_entity.type
_entity.pdbx_description
1 polymer ?
#
loop_
_entity_poly.entity_id
_entity_poly.type
_entity_poly.pdbx_seq_one_letter_code
_entity_poly.pdbx_strand_id
1 'polypeptide(L)'
;MLWIMQARFWFTVPTVYLLFSTLSRYVHAADGNGVHIAYLTDCTMYSDWQTVGMVFSYKRSRQPLDSQLTRIMCCTDEERKRYNEQLLSIVQTHVAPSFAHNEKTDDWYAAYNKPGAVYDWLKHVTPKEDWVLVLDSDMYLRKPFYPQFFNATRGWCVSADYTYMIGVNNELAVRHIPEIEPRNDELAGPVGRRGDQVGGFFFMHRDDLSRVAPLWLKYTEDVREDPEAWRLSGDQYVEKGGKPWISEMYGYAFGAAKANVWHKWDKRTMMYPTYRPTASEHQPVHVAFLTDCAMYSDWQSVGMAFSFKMSGQPGSVIRVMCCSEKDRKNYNKGLLTMVDTWVAPDMSRSPRNGDRYAAYNKPEAVLDWLDHQVPKHEYVLVLDSDMVLRRPFFIEELNPKRGLAIGARYTYMIGVANELAVRHIPHVPPRNDTLAGPYGRRADQAYRLSGDVYAVNPGDRPWISEMYGYAFGAANHNVWHKWDTFSMIYPGYEPREGIPKLMHYGLLFEVGKNYSFDKHWHYDFDVTKCPPWDLKDPKRRSQGIFPEPPRPSSLPKGDFLGFYRDLLAIETLATLNAAFCDYHISHCPPSEQLVTVCKEPL
;
A
#
# COMPACT_ATOMS: atom_id res chain seq x y z
N MET A 1 -65.86 -18.33 14.83
CA MET A 1 -65.32 -19.42 15.66
C MET A 1 -63.86 -19.61 15.28
N LEU A 2 -62.95 -19.18 16.18
CA LEU A 2 -61.51 -19.16 16.07
C LEU A 2 -60.93 -20.58 15.95
N TRP A 3 -59.90 -20.76 15.15
CA TRP A 3 -58.82 -21.67 15.45
C TRP A 3 -57.47 -21.07 14.94
N ILE A 4 -56.64 -20.68 15.90
CA ILE A 4 -55.28 -20.24 15.79
C ILE A 4 -54.43 -21.51 15.84
N MET A 5 -53.61 -21.78 14.81
CA MET A 5 -52.49 -22.74 14.92
C MET A 5 -51.18 -21.98 15.03
N GLN A 6 -50.61 -21.98 16.23
CA GLN A 6 -49.20 -21.62 16.48
C GLN A 6 -48.31 -22.78 16.05
N ALA A 7 -47.46 -22.55 15.04
CA ALA A 7 -46.29 -23.41 14.76
C ALA A 7 -45.07 -22.80 15.47
N ARG A 8 -44.67 -23.38 16.59
CA ARG A 8 -43.39 -23.14 17.24
C ARG A 8 -42.29 -23.88 16.47
N PHE A 9 -41.40 -23.16 15.81
CA PHE A 9 -40.14 -23.70 15.34
C PHE A 9 -39.11 -23.65 16.47
N TRP A 10 -38.73 -24.80 16.96
CA TRP A 10 -37.59 -25.02 17.83
C TRP A 10 -36.36 -25.16 16.93
N PHE A 11 -35.54 -24.11 16.79
CA PHE A 11 -34.19 -24.28 16.34
C PHE A 11 -33.28 -24.53 17.55
N THR A 12 -32.74 -25.70 17.65
CA THR A 12 -31.84 -26.09 18.73
C THR A 12 -30.46 -25.43 18.52
N VAL A 13 -29.92 -24.86 19.58
CA VAL A 13 -28.63 -24.17 19.69
C VAL A 13 -27.43 -24.91 19.07
N PRO A 14 -27.40 -26.26 18.91
CA PRO A 14 -26.29 -26.96 18.27
C PRO A 14 -26.12 -26.72 16.78
N THR A 15 -27.20 -26.37 16.05
CA THR A 15 -27.13 -26.19 14.58
C THR A 15 -26.47 -24.86 14.18
N VAL A 16 -26.60 -23.84 15.02
CA VAL A 16 -25.96 -22.54 14.81
C VAL A 16 -24.45 -22.62 15.12
N TYR A 17 -24.06 -23.41 16.12
CA TYR A 17 -22.64 -23.65 16.44
C TYR A 17 -21.90 -24.45 15.34
N LEU A 18 -22.59 -25.39 14.69
CA LEU A 18 -22.01 -26.15 13.58
C LEU A 18 -21.88 -25.31 12.29
N LEU A 19 -22.80 -24.37 12.03
CA LEU A 19 -22.69 -23.43 10.91
C LEU A 19 -21.59 -22.40 11.14
N PHE A 20 -21.41 -21.90 12.36
CA PHE A 20 -20.28 -21.01 12.70
C PHE A 20 -18.94 -21.74 12.72
N SER A 21 -18.89 -23.01 13.14
CA SER A 21 -17.66 -23.82 13.10
C SER A 21 -17.27 -24.25 11.69
N THR A 22 -18.22 -24.44 10.77
CA THR A 22 -17.95 -24.72 9.35
C THR A 22 -17.61 -23.44 8.58
N LEU A 23 -18.24 -22.30 8.86
CA LEU A 23 -17.84 -21.02 8.31
C LEU A 23 -16.46 -20.57 8.84
N SER A 24 -16.15 -20.82 10.12
CA SER A 24 -14.81 -20.62 10.68
C SER A 24 -13.77 -21.53 10.02
N ARG A 25 -14.13 -22.77 9.66
CA ARG A 25 -13.24 -23.67 8.91
C ARG A 25 -13.07 -23.31 7.44
N TYR A 26 -14.04 -22.64 6.80
CA TYR A 26 -13.91 -22.13 5.44
C TYR A 26 -13.12 -20.82 5.36
N VAL A 27 -13.10 -20.02 6.42
CA VAL A 27 -12.20 -18.85 6.54
C VAL A 27 -10.76 -19.27 6.88
N HIS A 28 -10.57 -20.48 7.46
CA HIS A 28 -9.25 -21.05 7.76
C HIS A 28 -8.64 -21.89 6.62
N ALA A 29 -9.34 -22.07 5.51
CA ALA A 29 -8.83 -22.82 4.33
C ALA A 29 -8.08 -21.95 3.30
N ALA A 30 -7.71 -20.71 3.68
CA ALA A 30 -6.70 -19.90 2.98
C ALA A 30 -5.33 -19.95 3.73
N ASP A 31 -5.15 -20.93 4.63
CA ASP A 31 -3.95 -21.13 5.44
C ASP A 31 -2.84 -21.75 4.61
N GLY A 32 -1.77 -21.02 4.42
CA GLY A 32 -0.57 -21.40 3.66
C GLY A 32 0.24 -20.17 3.19
N ASN A 33 -0.14 -18.97 3.62
CA ASN A 33 0.52 -17.71 3.24
C ASN A 33 1.44 -17.16 4.32
N GLY A 34 1.57 -17.84 5.45
CA GLY A 34 2.46 -17.44 6.54
C GLY A 34 3.92 -17.42 6.11
N VAL A 35 4.65 -16.43 6.62
CA VAL A 35 6.08 -16.25 6.39
C VAL A 35 6.79 -16.23 7.72
N HIS A 36 7.83 -17.03 7.87
CA HIS A 36 8.72 -16.93 9.02
C HIS A 36 9.73 -15.82 8.77
N ILE A 37 9.62 -14.73 9.50
CA ILE A 37 10.55 -13.61 9.40
C ILE A 37 11.62 -13.77 10.48
N ALA A 38 12.87 -13.94 10.07
CA ALA A 38 14.03 -14.06 10.91
C ALA A 38 14.94 -12.84 10.70
N TYR A 39 15.35 -12.17 11.78
CA TYR A 39 16.29 -11.06 11.68
C TYR A 39 17.44 -11.22 12.67
N LEU A 40 18.60 -10.69 12.28
CA LEU A 40 19.85 -10.95 12.97
C LEU A 40 20.29 -9.76 13.81
N THR A 41 20.80 -10.05 15.02
CA THR A 41 21.30 -9.07 15.97
C THR A 41 22.52 -9.58 16.72
N ASP A 42 23.24 -8.67 17.34
CA ASP A 42 24.25 -8.98 18.36
C ASP A 42 23.73 -8.66 19.77
N CYS A 43 24.40 -9.12 20.78
CA CYS A 43 24.13 -8.83 22.20
C CYS A 43 24.59 -7.41 22.61
N THR A 44 24.08 -6.38 21.93
CA THR A 44 24.47 -4.99 22.14
C THR A 44 23.27 -4.06 22.25
N MET A 45 23.42 -2.95 23.00
CA MET A 45 22.41 -1.90 23.07
C MET A 45 22.09 -1.31 21.67
N TYR A 46 23.06 -1.33 20.77
CA TYR A 46 22.86 -0.92 19.38
C TYR A 46 21.82 -1.79 18.68
N SER A 47 21.84 -3.10 18.88
CA SER A 47 20.86 -4.03 18.31
C SER A 47 19.51 -4.02 19.03
N ASP A 48 19.46 -3.53 20.27
CA ASP A 48 18.22 -3.53 21.06
C ASP A 48 17.19 -2.53 20.56
N TRP A 49 17.58 -1.29 20.25
CA TRP A 49 16.65 -0.32 19.69
C TRP A 49 16.20 -0.70 18.28
N GLN A 50 17.07 -1.35 17.48
CA GLN A 50 16.70 -1.92 16.18
C GLN A 50 15.65 -3.02 16.35
N THR A 51 15.82 -3.88 17.36
CA THR A 51 14.82 -4.90 17.70
C THR A 51 13.46 -4.29 18.02
N VAL A 52 13.41 -3.23 18.81
CA VAL A 52 12.15 -2.53 19.11
C VAL A 52 11.50 -1.99 17.82
N GLY A 53 12.31 -1.41 16.95
CA GLY A 53 11.87 -0.91 15.64
C GLY A 53 11.32 -2.04 14.72
N MET A 54 12.03 -3.16 14.66
CA MET A 54 11.63 -4.33 13.87
C MET A 54 10.30 -4.91 14.38
N VAL A 55 10.17 -5.15 15.69
CA VAL A 55 8.93 -5.69 16.31
C VAL A 55 7.74 -4.75 16.08
N PHE A 56 7.95 -3.44 16.23
CA PHE A 56 6.92 -2.44 15.94
C PHE A 56 6.50 -2.49 14.46
N SER A 57 7.47 -2.50 13.56
CA SER A 57 7.21 -2.54 12.11
C SER A 57 6.52 -3.84 11.66
N TYR A 58 6.89 -4.97 12.25
CA TYR A 58 6.23 -6.25 12.01
C TYR A 58 4.73 -6.19 12.37
N LYS A 59 4.42 -5.71 13.58
CA LYS A 59 3.02 -5.55 14.02
C LYS A 59 2.24 -4.59 13.12
N ARG A 60 2.88 -3.50 12.67
CA ARG A 60 2.26 -2.49 11.82
C ARG A 60 2.10 -2.92 10.37
N SER A 61 3.01 -3.75 9.85
CA SER A 61 3.01 -4.20 8.45
C SER A 61 1.90 -5.20 8.12
N ARG A 62 1.19 -5.73 9.15
CA ARG A 62 0.07 -6.66 8.99
C ARG A 62 0.45 -7.89 8.16
N GLN A 63 1.48 -8.59 8.61
CA GLN A 63 1.85 -9.88 8.03
C GLN A 63 0.66 -10.86 8.10
N PRO A 64 0.60 -11.88 7.22
CA PRO A 64 -0.39 -12.95 7.33
C PRO A 64 -0.49 -13.48 8.78
N LEU A 65 -1.70 -13.85 9.22
CA LEU A 65 -1.97 -14.21 10.62
C LEU A 65 -1.15 -15.38 11.15
N ASP A 66 -0.75 -16.28 10.27
CA ASP A 66 0.08 -17.47 10.52
C ASP A 66 1.59 -17.18 10.41
N SER A 67 2.00 -15.93 10.16
CA SER A 67 3.41 -15.53 10.13
C SER A 67 4.01 -15.43 11.51
N GLN A 68 5.30 -15.72 11.63
CA GLN A 68 6.09 -15.59 12.86
C GLN A 68 7.26 -14.64 12.68
N LEU A 69 7.65 -13.99 13.77
CA LEU A 69 8.86 -13.16 13.85
C LEU A 69 9.82 -13.76 14.87
N THR A 70 11.05 -14.08 14.46
CA THR A 70 12.10 -14.57 15.32
C THR A 70 13.33 -13.66 15.25
N ARG A 71 13.82 -13.23 16.41
CA ARG A 71 15.14 -12.62 16.57
C ARG A 71 16.17 -13.73 16.68
N ILE A 72 17.21 -13.69 15.85
CA ILE A 72 18.38 -14.56 15.98
C ILE A 72 19.51 -13.68 16.50
N MET A 73 19.97 -13.93 17.73
CA MET A 73 20.90 -13.06 18.45
C MET A 73 22.21 -13.77 18.74
N CYS A 74 23.32 -13.23 18.27
CA CYS A 74 24.66 -13.74 18.59
C CYS A 74 25.19 -13.13 19.86
N CYS A 75 25.65 -13.99 20.79
CA CYS A 75 26.25 -13.58 22.06
C CYS A 75 27.50 -14.38 22.34
N THR A 76 28.52 -13.74 22.92
CA THR A 76 29.50 -14.45 23.72
C THR A 76 28.88 -14.87 25.05
N ASP A 77 29.49 -15.81 25.74
CA ASP A 77 29.02 -16.25 27.08
C ASP A 77 28.96 -15.11 28.09
N GLU A 78 29.94 -14.20 28.03
CA GLU A 78 30.03 -13.02 28.91
C GLU A 78 28.91 -12.02 28.63
N GLU A 79 28.62 -11.74 27.35
CA GLU A 79 27.55 -10.85 26.95
C GLU A 79 26.19 -11.44 27.32
N ARG A 80 26.00 -12.74 27.08
CA ARG A 80 24.76 -13.44 27.44
C ARG A 80 24.43 -13.36 28.92
N LYS A 81 25.44 -13.53 29.80
CA LYS A 81 25.27 -13.44 31.25
C LYS A 81 24.84 -12.05 31.74
N ARG A 82 25.20 -11.00 31.01
CA ARG A 82 24.90 -9.60 31.34
C ARG A 82 23.67 -9.05 30.63
N TYR A 83 23.13 -9.81 29.70
CA TYR A 83 22.05 -9.35 28.83
C TYR A 83 20.73 -9.23 29.60
N ASN A 84 19.95 -8.19 29.31
CA ASN A 84 18.68 -7.94 29.98
C ASN A 84 17.61 -8.94 29.51
N GLU A 85 17.16 -9.83 30.40
CA GLU A 85 16.15 -10.84 30.13
C GLU A 85 14.80 -10.26 29.66
N GLN A 86 14.45 -9.04 30.08
CA GLN A 86 13.22 -8.38 29.60
C GLN A 86 13.27 -8.09 28.09
N LEU A 87 14.45 -7.80 27.54
CA LEU A 87 14.63 -7.58 26.10
C LEU A 87 14.52 -8.88 25.29
N LEU A 88 14.78 -10.04 25.89
CA LEU A 88 14.54 -11.33 25.24
C LEU A 88 13.06 -11.64 25.10
N SER A 89 12.22 -11.13 26.00
CA SER A 89 10.77 -11.38 25.99
C SER A 89 9.99 -10.52 25.02
N ILE A 90 10.61 -9.51 24.39
CA ILE A 90 9.93 -8.60 23.42
C ILE A 90 9.44 -9.38 22.21
N VAL A 91 10.21 -10.39 21.78
CA VAL A 91 9.93 -11.22 20.60
C VAL A 91 10.58 -12.60 20.84
N GLN A 92 10.05 -13.63 20.15
CA GLN A 92 10.70 -14.94 20.14
C GLN A 92 12.17 -14.78 19.74
N THR A 93 13.10 -15.20 20.63
CA THR A 93 14.53 -15.02 20.42
C THR A 93 15.27 -16.35 20.49
N HIS A 94 16.03 -16.66 19.44
CA HIS A 94 17.03 -17.72 19.43
C HIS A 94 18.39 -17.09 19.74
N VAL A 95 19.05 -17.57 20.78
CA VAL A 95 20.39 -17.08 21.16
C VAL A 95 21.42 -18.08 20.63
N ALA A 96 22.18 -17.64 19.64
CA ALA A 96 23.29 -18.37 19.05
C ALA A 96 24.63 -17.96 19.70
N PRO A 97 25.66 -18.79 19.68
CA PRO A 97 27.00 -18.37 20.04
C PRO A 97 27.52 -17.28 19.09
N SER A 98 28.47 -16.46 19.53
CA SER A 98 29.15 -15.53 18.64
C SER A 98 30.06 -16.28 17.66
N PHE A 99 29.94 -15.96 16.40
CA PHE A 99 30.82 -16.47 15.33
C PHE A 99 31.85 -15.43 14.85
N ALA A 100 31.89 -14.26 15.49
CA ALA A 100 32.72 -13.14 15.05
C ALA A 100 34.24 -13.44 15.01
N HIS A 101 34.68 -14.50 15.66
CA HIS A 101 36.07 -14.97 15.65
C HIS A 101 36.14 -16.38 15.09
N ASN A 102 36.87 -16.57 14.01
CA ASN A 102 37.21 -17.89 13.50
C ASN A 102 38.51 -18.37 14.15
N GLU A 103 38.42 -19.27 15.12
CA GLU A 103 39.56 -19.78 15.90
C GLU A 103 40.60 -20.53 15.04
N LYS A 104 40.19 -21.08 13.88
CA LYS A 104 41.12 -21.84 13.01
C LYS A 104 42.05 -20.95 12.24
N THR A 105 41.62 -19.77 11.88
CA THR A 105 42.35 -18.81 11.01
C THR A 105 42.75 -17.56 11.81
N ASP A 106 42.30 -17.44 13.05
CA ASP A 106 42.42 -16.26 13.91
C ASP A 106 41.86 -14.98 13.25
N ASP A 107 40.82 -15.15 12.44
CA ASP A 107 40.16 -14.04 11.72
C ASP A 107 39.00 -13.48 12.54
N TRP A 108 39.05 -12.16 12.80
CA TRP A 108 37.99 -11.40 13.46
C TRP A 108 37.14 -10.70 12.40
N TYR A 109 35.90 -11.18 12.24
CA TYR A 109 34.97 -10.61 11.27
C TYR A 109 33.52 -10.72 11.78
N ALA A 110 32.96 -9.60 12.23
CA ALA A 110 31.63 -9.57 12.86
C ALA A 110 30.52 -10.14 11.94
N ALA A 111 30.67 -10.02 10.61
CA ALA A 111 29.66 -10.51 9.69
C ALA A 111 29.60 -12.05 9.57
N TYR A 112 30.55 -12.80 10.16
CA TYR A 112 30.37 -14.25 10.36
C TYR A 112 29.15 -14.59 11.22
N ASN A 113 28.75 -13.67 12.11
CA ASN A 113 27.57 -13.86 12.94
C ASN A 113 26.32 -14.14 12.12
N LYS A 114 26.16 -13.51 10.94
CA LYS A 114 24.96 -13.66 10.10
C LYS A 114 24.80 -15.10 9.58
N PRO A 115 25.69 -15.65 8.77
CA PRO A 115 25.60 -17.04 8.32
C PRO A 115 25.69 -18.05 9.45
N GLY A 116 26.55 -17.82 10.45
CA GLY A 116 26.73 -18.70 11.59
C GLY A 116 25.47 -18.85 12.43
N ALA A 117 24.82 -17.75 12.75
CA ALA A 117 23.60 -17.74 13.55
C ALA A 117 22.39 -18.33 12.79
N VAL A 118 22.25 -18.06 11.49
CA VAL A 118 21.20 -18.68 10.68
C VAL A 118 21.39 -20.21 10.64
N TYR A 119 22.61 -20.65 10.46
CA TYR A 119 22.92 -22.07 10.45
C TYR A 119 22.68 -22.70 11.83
N ASP A 120 23.09 -22.07 12.92
CA ASP A 120 22.84 -22.55 14.28
C ASP A 120 21.34 -22.60 14.59
N TRP A 121 20.59 -21.55 14.24
CA TRP A 121 19.15 -21.54 14.41
C TRP A 121 18.45 -22.70 13.72
N LEU A 122 18.80 -22.96 12.46
CA LEU A 122 18.19 -24.06 11.68
C LEU A 122 18.56 -25.47 12.17
N LYS A 123 19.65 -25.63 12.93
CA LYS A 123 19.96 -26.89 13.64
C LYS A 123 19.01 -27.17 14.81
N HIS A 124 18.50 -26.11 15.44
CA HIS A 124 17.70 -26.22 16.66
C HIS A 124 16.21 -26.00 16.41
N VAL A 125 15.87 -25.28 15.35
CA VAL A 125 14.49 -24.88 15.03
C VAL A 125 14.17 -25.19 13.58
N THR A 126 13.07 -25.89 13.35
CA THR A 126 12.48 -26.01 12.01
C THR A 126 11.33 -25.01 11.89
N PRO A 127 11.43 -23.99 11.03
CA PRO A 127 10.33 -23.08 10.78
C PRO A 127 9.06 -23.84 10.37
N LYS A 128 7.91 -23.44 10.91
CA LYS A 128 6.63 -24.07 10.55
C LYS A 128 6.15 -23.63 9.18
N GLU A 129 6.42 -22.37 8.86
CA GLU A 129 6.07 -21.75 7.61
C GLU A 129 6.97 -22.28 6.48
N ASP A 130 6.40 -22.48 5.31
CA ASP A 130 7.16 -22.95 4.15
C ASP A 130 8.14 -21.91 3.62
N TRP A 131 7.84 -20.62 3.86
CA TRP A 131 8.62 -19.50 3.36
C TRP A 131 9.30 -18.74 4.50
N VAL A 132 10.58 -18.46 4.33
CA VAL A 132 11.40 -17.72 5.30
C VAL A 132 11.94 -16.46 4.67
N LEU A 133 11.84 -15.34 5.41
CA LEU A 133 12.43 -14.04 5.09
C LEU A 133 13.54 -13.76 6.11
N VAL A 134 14.78 -13.70 5.64
CA VAL A 134 15.95 -13.33 6.46
C VAL A 134 16.27 -11.86 6.25
N LEU A 135 16.39 -11.09 7.34
CA LEU A 135 16.61 -9.65 7.36
C LEU A 135 17.78 -9.25 8.25
N ASP A 136 18.37 -8.09 7.98
CA ASP A 136 19.23 -7.38 8.92
C ASP A 136 18.39 -6.61 9.95
N SER A 137 18.94 -6.36 11.15
CA SER A 137 18.22 -5.70 12.24
C SER A 137 17.92 -4.22 11.99
N ASP A 138 18.69 -3.57 11.13
CA ASP A 138 18.53 -2.17 10.74
C ASP A 138 17.45 -1.93 9.65
N MET A 139 16.66 -2.96 9.39
CA MET A 139 15.51 -2.91 8.48
C MET A 139 14.20 -2.78 9.23
N TYR A 140 13.16 -2.28 8.57
CA TYR A 140 11.79 -2.34 9.05
C TYR A 140 10.81 -2.65 7.94
N LEU A 141 9.72 -3.32 8.32
CA LEU A 141 8.70 -3.80 7.40
C LEU A 141 7.63 -2.72 7.17
N ARG A 142 7.44 -2.32 5.92
CA ARG A 142 6.38 -1.37 5.54
C ARG A 142 5.10 -2.06 5.08
N LYS A 143 5.24 -3.23 4.45
CA LYS A 143 4.13 -4.01 3.88
C LYS A 143 4.31 -5.48 4.22
N PRO A 144 3.22 -6.28 4.20
CA PRO A 144 3.33 -7.72 4.39
C PRO A 144 4.05 -8.39 3.20
N PHE A 145 4.73 -9.50 3.51
CA PHE A 145 5.29 -10.39 2.53
C PHE A 145 4.29 -11.51 2.22
N TYR A 146 3.96 -11.69 0.95
CA TYR A 146 3.12 -12.78 0.47
C TYR A 146 3.89 -13.56 -0.60
N PRO A 147 4.04 -14.89 -0.46
CA PRO A 147 4.74 -15.70 -1.46
C PRO A 147 4.21 -15.53 -2.89
N GLN A 148 2.90 -15.33 -3.03
CA GLN A 148 2.24 -15.13 -4.31
C GLN A 148 2.67 -13.85 -5.04
N PHE A 149 3.01 -12.78 -4.31
CA PHE A 149 3.43 -11.51 -4.93
C PHE A 149 4.77 -11.63 -5.64
N PHE A 150 5.58 -12.60 -5.23
CA PHE A 150 6.91 -12.84 -5.78
C PHE A 150 6.94 -14.05 -6.74
N ASN A 151 5.80 -14.71 -6.99
CA ASN A 151 5.79 -16.00 -7.66
C ASN A 151 6.86 -16.94 -7.06
N ALA A 152 6.88 -17.00 -5.74
CA ALA A 152 7.88 -17.74 -4.99
C ALA A 152 7.80 -19.24 -5.31
N THR A 153 8.94 -19.85 -5.62
CA THR A 153 9.06 -21.26 -5.97
C THR A 153 10.33 -21.86 -5.37
N ARG A 154 10.32 -23.15 -5.03
CA ARG A 154 11.51 -23.85 -4.55
C ARG A 154 12.67 -23.73 -5.55
N GLY A 155 13.89 -23.61 -5.04
CA GLY A 155 15.10 -23.37 -5.85
C GLY A 155 15.29 -21.92 -6.26
N TRP A 156 14.35 -21.02 -5.90
CA TRP A 156 14.43 -19.60 -6.19
C TRP A 156 14.23 -18.76 -4.92
N CYS A 157 15.18 -17.87 -4.70
CA CYS A 157 15.13 -16.83 -3.68
C CYS A 157 14.75 -15.48 -4.30
N VAL A 158 14.04 -14.64 -3.59
CA VAL A 158 13.86 -13.22 -3.95
C VAL A 158 14.79 -12.37 -3.08
N SER A 159 15.53 -11.46 -3.70
CA SER A 159 16.54 -10.64 -3.04
C SER A 159 16.72 -9.29 -3.72
N ALA A 160 17.44 -8.36 -3.09
CA ALA A 160 17.81 -7.11 -3.71
C ALA A 160 19.02 -7.30 -4.67
N ASP A 161 19.15 -6.38 -5.64
CA ASP A 161 20.22 -6.35 -6.64
C ASP A 161 21.44 -5.60 -6.07
N TYR A 162 22.60 -6.29 -6.00
CA TYR A 162 23.85 -5.75 -5.53
C TYR A 162 24.92 -5.75 -6.65
N THR A 163 24.75 -4.84 -7.58
CA THR A 163 25.57 -4.75 -8.82
C THR A 163 27.07 -4.60 -8.61
N TYR A 164 27.53 -4.16 -7.43
CA TYR A 164 28.94 -4.04 -7.09
C TYR A 164 29.64 -5.38 -6.83
N MET A 165 28.90 -6.47 -6.70
CA MET A 165 29.44 -7.82 -6.48
C MET A 165 30.02 -8.42 -7.79
N ILE A 166 31.05 -7.78 -8.34
CA ILE A 166 31.66 -8.20 -9.62
C ILE A 166 32.35 -9.57 -9.56
N GLY A 167 32.67 -10.05 -8.34
CA GLY A 167 33.36 -11.34 -8.13
C GLY A 167 32.53 -12.56 -8.52
N VAL A 168 31.22 -12.43 -8.73
CA VAL A 168 30.36 -13.56 -9.13
C VAL A 168 30.57 -14.02 -10.57
N ASN A 169 31.21 -13.19 -11.43
CA ASN A 169 31.47 -13.50 -12.83
C ASN A 169 32.98 -13.39 -13.24
N ASN A 170 33.86 -13.28 -12.26
CA ASN A 170 35.29 -13.18 -12.52
C ASN A 170 36.06 -14.36 -11.89
N GLU A 171 37.37 -14.21 -11.78
CA GLU A 171 38.30 -15.22 -11.25
C GLU A 171 37.91 -15.66 -9.80
N LEU A 172 37.30 -14.79 -8.95
CA LEU A 172 36.88 -15.14 -7.61
C LEU A 172 35.88 -16.29 -7.61
N ALA A 173 34.84 -16.22 -8.46
CA ALA A 173 33.87 -17.30 -8.58
C ALA A 173 34.50 -18.59 -9.14
N VAL A 174 35.42 -18.49 -10.08
CA VAL A 174 36.16 -19.66 -10.64
C VAL A 174 36.98 -20.35 -9.55
N ARG A 175 37.59 -19.60 -8.63
CA ARG A 175 38.41 -20.14 -7.54
C ARG A 175 37.56 -20.89 -6.49
N HIS A 176 36.36 -20.40 -6.19
CA HIS A 176 35.53 -20.94 -5.11
C HIS A 176 34.45 -21.92 -5.56
N ILE A 177 33.90 -21.75 -6.76
CA ILE A 177 32.83 -22.61 -7.32
C ILE A 177 33.08 -22.96 -8.78
N PRO A 178 34.27 -23.59 -9.13
CA PRO A 178 34.66 -23.88 -10.50
C PRO A 178 33.67 -24.81 -11.21
N GLU A 179 33.01 -25.69 -10.47
CA GLU A 179 32.07 -26.67 -11.00
C GLU A 179 30.71 -26.09 -11.37
N ILE A 180 30.39 -24.85 -10.95
CA ILE A 180 29.16 -24.20 -11.36
C ILE A 180 29.35 -23.59 -12.73
N GLU A 181 28.58 -24.06 -13.71
CA GLU A 181 28.62 -23.52 -15.07
C GLU A 181 28.13 -22.06 -15.10
N PRO A 182 28.80 -21.19 -15.88
CA PRO A 182 28.37 -19.79 -16.01
C PRO A 182 26.97 -19.68 -16.61
N ARG A 183 26.13 -18.90 -15.99
CA ARG A 183 24.75 -18.64 -16.46
C ARG A 183 24.69 -17.46 -17.40
N ASN A 184 23.79 -17.57 -18.39
CA ASN A 184 23.56 -16.56 -19.42
C ASN A 184 22.12 -16.05 -19.42
N ASP A 185 21.39 -16.25 -18.34
CA ASP A 185 20.08 -15.63 -18.14
C ASP A 185 20.21 -14.25 -17.47
N GLU A 186 19.17 -13.44 -17.55
CA GLU A 186 19.14 -12.06 -17.07
C GLU A 186 18.28 -11.90 -15.79
N LEU A 187 18.04 -12.97 -15.02
CA LEU A 187 17.21 -12.91 -13.85
C LEU A 187 17.87 -12.14 -12.70
N ALA A 188 19.16 -12.39 -12.46
CA ALA A 188 19.94 -11.64 -11.48
C ALA A 188 21.43 -11.63 -11.84
N GLY A 189 22.06 -10.45 -11.83
CA GLY A 189 23.46 -10.26 -12.07
C GLY A 189 23.90 -10.35 -13.54
N PRO A 190 25.20 -10.23 -13.82
CA PRO A 190 25.76 -10.16 -15.18
C PRO A 190 25.75 -11.52 -15.87
N VAL A 191 25.71 -11.50 -17.21
CA VAL A 191 25.84 -12.68 -18.04
C VAL A 191 27.23 -13.33 -17.83
N GLY A 192 27.27 -14.65 -17.83
CA GLY A 192 28.49 -15.43 -17.57
C GLY A 192 28.82 -15.57 -16.08
N ARG A 193 27.93 -15.24 -15.18
CA ARG A 193 28.11 -15.37 -13.73
C ARG A 193 28.01 -16.83 -13.26
N ARG A 194 28.70 -17.14 -12.19
CA ARG A 194 28.58 -18.43 -11.47
C ARG A 194 27.75 -18.31 -10.20
N GLY A 195 27.53 -17.09 -9.68
CA GLY A 195 26.64 -16.75 -8.58
C GLY A 195 25.82 -15.50 -8.93
N ASP A 196 24.80 -15.18 -8.12
CA ASP A 196 23.96 -14.00 -8.35
C ASP A 196 24.45 -12.77 -7.58
N GLN A 197 24.30 -11.56 -8.16
CA GLN A 197 24.62 -10.28 -7.51
C GLN A 197 23.46 -9.84 -6.59
N VAL A 198 23.37 -10.44 -5.42
CA VAL A 198 22.21 -10.26 -4.52
C VAL A 198 22.61 -10.08 -3.07
N GLY A 199 21.77 -9.39 -2.31
CA GLY A 199 21.99 -9.14 -0.89
C GLY A 199 20.80 -8.43 -0.24
N GLY A 200 21.02 -7.93 0.98
CA GLY A 200 20.07 -7.15 1.75
C GLY A 200 19.02 -8.01 2.46
N PHE A 201 18.13 -8.65 1.73
CA PHE A 201 17.16 -9.58 2.28
C PHE A 201 17.12 -10.88 1.47
N PHE A 202 16.69 -11.98 2.10
CA PHE A 202 16.58 -13.27 1.44
C PHE A 202 15.21 -13.88 1.72
N PHE A 203 14.38 -14.00 0.69
CA PHE A 203 13.05 -14.60 0.79
C PHE A 203 13.01 -15.90 -0.02
N MET A 204 12.99 -17.04 0.65
CA MET A 204 13.07 -18.36 0.03
C MET A 204 12.30 -19.42 0.80
N HIS A 205 12.14 -20.59 0.19
CA HIS A 205 11.59 -21.76 0.86
C HIS A 205 12.52 -22.24 2.00
N ARG A 206 11.95 -22.68 3.14
CA ARG A 206 12.73 -23.13 4.31
C ARG A 206 13.73 -24.24 4.01
N ASP A 207 13.35 -25.21 3.12
CA ASP A 207 14.26 -26.31 2.74
C ASP A 207 15.45 -25.79 1.90
N ASP A 208 15.26 -24.73 1.13
CA ASP A 208 16.34 -24.08 0.38
C ASP A 208 17.27 -23.37 1.35
N LEU A 209 16.75 -22.63 2.32
CA LEU A 209 17.55 -21.96 3.35
C LEU A 209 18.37 -22.98 4.16
N SER A 210 17.79 -24.13 4.50
CA SER A 210 18.50 -25.20 5.22
C SER A 210 19.68 -25.77 4.45
N ARG A 211 19.60 -25.78 3.10
CA ARG A 211 20.73 -26.21 2.24
C ARG A 211 21.76 -25.10 2.06
N VAL A 212 21.32 -23.84 2.00
CA VAL A 212 22.19 -22.68 1.80
C VAL A 212 22.97 -22.33 3.04
N ALA A 213 22.36 -22.35 4.23
CA ALA A 213 22.95 -21.83 5.47
C ALA A 213 24.34 -22.40 5.82
N PRO A 214 24.61 -23.71 5.80
CA PRO A 214 25.95 -24.26 6.07
C PRO A 214 26.98 -23.86 5.01
N LEU A 215 26.55 -23.75 3.74
CA LEU A 215 27.41 -23.33 2.65
C LEU A 215 27.72 -21.83 2.70
N TRP A 216 26.77 -21.03 3.15
CA TRP A 216 26.94 -19.59 3.35
C TRP A 216 28.08 -19.31 4.33
N LEU A 217 28.08 -19.95 5.49
CA LEU A 217 29.17 -19.81 6.47
C LEU A 217 30.50 -20.27 5.87
N LYS A 218 30.52 -21.50 5.29
CA LYS A 218 31.73 -22.06 4.67
C LYS A 218 32.36 -21.12 3.65
N TYR A 219 31.57 -20.68 2.68
CA TYR A 219 32.11 -19.83 1.60
C TYR A 219 32.43 -18.40 2.08
N THR A 220 31.82 -17.93 3.16
CA THR A 220 32.26 -16.69 3.83
C THR A 220 33.69 -16.85 4.37
N GLU A 221 33.95 -17.96 5.06
CA GLU A 221 35.31 -18.29 5.55
C GLU A 221 36.30 -18.44 4.38
N ASP A 222 35.93 -19.19 3.35
CA ASP A 222 36.79 -19.44 2.20
C ASP A 222 37.19 -18.11 1.47
N VAL A 223 36.24 -17.19 1.26
CA VAL A 223 36.51 -15.90 0.61
C VAL A 223 37.36 -14.99 1.50
N ARG A 224 37.16 -15.04 2.81
CA ARG A 224 37.98 -14.29 3.78
C ARG A 224 39.43 -14.72 3.76
N GLU A 225 39.71 -16.00 3.52
CA GLU A 225 41.06 -16.58 3.48
C GLU A 225 41.67 -16.52 2.08
N ASP A 226 40.96 -16.12 1.03
CA ASP A 226 41.49 -16.02 -0.33
C ASP A 226 42.39 -14.79 -0.50
N PRO A 227 43.70 -14.96 -0.75
CA PRO A 227 44.66 -13.85 -0.84
C PRO A 227 44.40 -12.89 -2.01
N GLU A 228 43.56 -13.28 -2.98
CA GLU A 228 43.20 -12.48 -4.14
C GLU A 228 41.83 -11.79 -4.01
N ALA A 229 41.06 -12.10 -2.97
CA ALA A 229 39.71 -11.57 -2.78
C ALA A 229 39.66 -10.03 -2.74
N TRP A 230 40.71 -9.37 -2.18
CA TRP A 230 40.80 -7.92 -2.10
C TRP A 230 40.69 -7.22 -3.48
N ARG A 231 41.25 -7.81 -4.53
CA ARG A 231 41.22 -7.23 -5.90
C ARG A 231 40.05 -7.72 -6.76
N LEU A 232 39.49 -8.88 -6.42
CA LEU A 232 38.46 -9.56 -7.23
C LEU A 232 37.03 -9.27 -6.78
N SER A 233 36.85 -8.89 -5.50
CA SER A 233 35.52 -8.72 -4.91
C SER A 233 34.79 -7.45 -5.37
N GLY A 234 35.51 -6.41 -5.79
CA GLY A 234 34.91 -5.09 -6.05
C GLY A 234 34.66 -4.28 -4.78
N ASP A 235 35.16 -4.72 -3.61
CA ASP A 235 35.13 -3.94 -2.40
C ASP A 235 36.09 -2.74 -2.54
N GLN A 236 35.52 -1.54 -2.62
CA GLN A 236 36.28 -0.30 -2.83
C GLN A 236 37.02 0.18 -1.56
N TYR A 237 36.70 -0.40 -0.43
CA TYR A 237 37.26 0.01 0.89
C TYR A 237 38.35 -0.93 1.39
N VAL A 238 38.59 -2.05 0.73
CA VAL A 238 39.63 -3.00 1.14
C VAL A 238 41.00 -2.55 0.64
N GLU A 239 41.99 -2.53 1.51
CA GLU A 239 43.37 -2.28 1.17
C GLU A 239 44.02 -3.48 0.46
N LYS A 240 45.11 -3.25 -0.27
CA LYS A 240 45.84 -4.30 -0.96
C LYS A 240 46.28 -5.41 0.00
N GLY A 241 45.87 -6.63 -0.29
CA GLY A 241 46.15 -7.81 0.55
C GLY A 241 45.26 -7.91 1.80
N GLY A 242 44.32 -6.99 1.96
CA GLY A 242 43.33 -7.04 3.06
C GLY A 242 42.22 -8.03 2.77
N LYS A 243 41.38 -8.28 3.80
CA LYS A 243 40.22 -9.16 3.69
C LYS A 243 38.95 -8.33 3.42
N PRO A 244 38.21 -8.56 2.34
CA PRO A 244 37.05 -7.73 1.99
C PRO A 244 35.94 -7.77 3.03
N TRP A 245 35.36 -6.60 3.32
CA TRP A 245 34.18 -6.52 4.20
C TRP A 245 32.97 -7.26 3.61
N ILE A 246 32.82 -7.27 2.27
CA ILE A 246 31.70 -7.90 1.57
C ILE A 246 31.86 -9.43 1.39
N SER A 247 32.81 -10.08 2.09
CA SER A 247 33.04 -11.53 2.03
C SER A 247 31.80 -12.35 2.40
N GLU A 248 31.00 -11.86 3.38
CA GLU A 248 29.75 -12.51 3.79
C GLU A 248 28.75 -12.58 2.63
N MET A 249 28.65 -11.55 1.82
CA MET A 249 27.76 -11.51 0.65
C MET A 249 28.21 -12.51 -0.44
N TYR A 250 29.50 -12.64 -0.66
CA TYR A 250 30.04 -13.67 -1.56
C TYR A 250 29.83 -15.07 -0.99
N GLY A 251 29.99 -15.24 0.32
CA GLY A 251 29.67 -16.48 1.00
C GLY A 251 28.23 -16.93 0.73
N TYR A 252 27.30 -15.99 0.81
CA TYR A 252 25.92 -16.25 0.44
C TYR A 252 25.74 -16.61 -1.03
N ALA A 253 26.23 -15.78 -1.95
CA ALA A 253 26.05 -15.96 -3.39
C ALA A 253 26.63 -17.30 -3.88
N PHE A 254 27.82 -17.66 -3.42
CA PHE A 254 28.47 -18.93 -3.78
C PHE A 254 27.79 -20.12 -3.10
N GLY A 255 27.40 -19.97 -1.82
CA GLY A 255 26.66 -21.00 -1.09
C GLY A 255 25.31 -21.30 -1.72
N ALA A 256 24.58 -20.28 -2.14
CA ALA A 256 23.30 -20.42 -2.84
C ALA A 256 23.46 -21.12 -4.20
N ALA A 257 24.43 -20.68 -5.02
CA ALA A 257 24.73 -21.32 -6.30
C ALA A 257 25.09 -22.80 -6.13
N LYS A 258 25.92 -23.13 -5.13
CA LYS A 258 26.30 -24.51 -4.79
C LYS A 258 25.12 -25.35 -4.31
N ALA A 259 24.16 -24.73 -3.60
CA ALA A 259 22.93 -25.38 -3.19
C ALA A 259 21.90 -25.46 -4.34
N ASN A 260 22.22 -25.00 -5.55
CA ASN A 260 21.30 -24.85 -6.66
C ASN A 260 20.06 -24.03 -6.30
N VAL A 261 20.27 -22.91 -5.59
CA VAL A 261 19.28 -21.89 -5.27
C VAL A 261 19.68 -20.60 -5.99
N TRP A 262 18.83 -20.15 -6.89
CA TRP A 262 19.07 -18.99 -7.72
C TRP A 262 18.13 -17.84 -7.35
N HIS A 263 18.31 -16.65 -7.93
CA HIS A 263 17.60 -15.47 -7.44
C HIS A 263 16.75 -14.80 -8.53
N LYS A 264 15.61 -14.32 -8.07
CA LYS A 264 14.83 -13.28 -8.73
C LYS A 264 15.12 -11.98 -7.99
N TRP A 265 15.73 -11.03 -8.64
CA TRP A 265 15.98 -9.73 -8.00
C TRP A 265 14.72 -8.86 -8.03
N ASP A 266 14.46 -8.17 -6.94
CA ASP A 266 13.37 -7.19 -6.85
C ASP A 266 13.90 -5.85 -6.36
N LYS A 267 13.96 -4.86 -7.27
CA LYS A 267 14.45 -3.49 -6.99
C LYS A 267 13.48 -2.67 -6.14
N ARG A 268 12.25 -3.12 -5.94
CA ARG A 268 11.16 -2.37 -5.30
C ARG A 268 10.91 -2.80 -3.87
N THR A 269 11.35 -3.99 -3.47
CA THR A 269 11.07 -4.57 -2.16
C THR A 269 11.90 -3.93 -1.06
N MET A 270 13.18 -3.66 -1.30
CA MET A 270 14.08 -3.00 -0.36
C MET A 270 14.43 -1.60 -0.84
N MET A 271 14.34 -0.62 0.07
CA MET A 271 14.69 0.78 -0.22
C MET A 271 15.54 1.35 0.91
N TYR A 272 16.56 2.11 0.56
CA TYR A 272 17.29 2.96 1.50
C TYR A 272 16.50 4.24 1.78
N PRO A 273 16.63 4.86 2.98
CA PRO A 273 15.88 6.08 3.33
C PRO A 273 16.10 7.26 2.36
N THR A 274 17.25 7.29 1.70
CA THR A 274 17.57 8.32 0.68
C THR A 274 17.03 7.99 -0.72
N TYR A 275 16.49 6.78 -0.90
CA TYR A 275 15.93 6.38 -2.18
C TYR A 275 14.74 7.24 -2.56
N ARG A 276 14.81 7.82 -3.74
CA ARG A 276 13.68 8.52 -4.35
C ARG A 276 13.12 7.61 -5.44
N PRO A 277 11.89 7.10 -5.29
CA PRO A 277 11.24 6.36 -6.36
C PRO A 277 11.25 7.22 -7.62
N THR A 278 11.88 6.74 -8.68
CA THR A 278 11.79 7.43 -9.97
C THR A 278 10.41 7.15 -10.57
N ALA A 279 9.81 8.16 -11.19
CA ALA A 279 8.53 7.99 -11.90
C ALA A 279 8.58 6.90 -13.00
N SER A 280 9.78 6.43 -13.36
CA SER A 280 10.01 5.38 -14.34
C SER A 280 9.80 3.95 -13.82
N GLU A 281 9.67 3.74 -12.50
CA GLU A 281 9.57 2.38 -11.93
C GLU A 281 8.13 1.86 -11.86
N HIS A 282 7.14 2.73 -11.95
CA HIS A 282 5.73 2.38 -12.00
C HIS A 282 5.08 3.02 -13.22
N GLN A 283 4.15 2.30 -13.82
CA GLN A 283 3.37 2.87 -14.91
C GLN A 283 2.61 4.11 -14.40
N PRO A 284 2.79 5.27 -15.05
CA PRO A 284 2.15 6.49 -14.62
C PRO A 284 0.64 6.46 -14.90
N VAL A 285 -0.13 7.10 -14.01
CA VAL A 285 -1.59 7.20 -14.10
C VAL A 285 -1.96 8.67 -14.29
N HIS A 286 -2.91 8.96 -15.20
CA HIS A 286 -3.52 10.27 -15.30
C HIS A 286 -4.71 10.33 -14.33
N VAL A 287 -4.56 11.01 -13.20
CA VAL A 287 -5.63 11.21 -12.24
C VAL A 287 -6.47 12.41 -12.69
N ALA A 288 -7.74 12.17 -13.01
CA ALA A 288 -8.72 13.20 -13.34
C ALA A 288 -9.76 13.31 -12.23
N PHE A 289 -9.88 14.48 -11.60
CA PHE A 289 -10.92 14.69 -10.58
C PHE A 289 -11.91 15.76 -11.00
N LEU A 290 -13.16 15.55 -10.63
CA LEU A 290 -14.31 16.27 -11.15
C LEU A 290 -14.80 17.32 -10.16
N THR A 291 -15.04 18.55 -10.64
CA THR A 291 -15.47 19.69 -9.81
C THR A 291 -16.46 20.58 -10.55
N ASP A 292 -17.15 21.43 -9.79
CA ASP A 292 -17.90 22.57 -10.31
C ASP A 292 -17.15 23.88 -10.00
N CYS A 293 -17.51 24.98 -10.68
CA CYS A 293 -17.07 26.33 -10.38
C CYS A 293 -17.74 26.88 -9.12
N ALA A 294 -17.45 26.33 -7.98
CA ALA A 294 -18.05 26.73 -6.71
C ALA A 294 -17.02 26.72 -5.59
N MET A 295 -17.14 27.66 -4.67
CA MET A 295 -16.31 27.73 -3.47
C MET A 295 -16.25 26.39 -2.72
N TYR A 296 -17.36 25.68 -2.68
CA TYR A 296 -17.45 24.33 -2.13
C TYR A 296 -16.50 23.32 -2.78
N SER A 297 -16.27 23.43 -4.10
CA SER A 297 -15.35 22.56 -4.83
C SER A 297 -13.88 23.04 -4.75
N ASP A 298 -13.65 24.29 -4.39
CA ASP A 298 -12.32 24.89 -4.39
C ASP A 298 -11.43 24.32 -3.29
N TRP A 299 -11.92 24.26 -2.05
CA TRP A 299 -11.16 23.67 -0.96
C TRP A 299 -10.94 22.16 -1.14
N GLN A 300 -11.90 21.45 -1.76
CA GLN A 300 -11.74 20.04 -2.12
C GLN A 300 -10.63 19.87 -3.17
N SER A 301 -10.58 20.79 -4.15
CA SER A 301 -9.52 20.82 -5.17
C SER A 301 -8.13 21.02 -4.56
N VAL A 302 -8.00 21.90 -3.57
CA VAL A 302 -6.75 22.11 -2.83
C VAL A 302 -6.35 20.84 -2.09
N GLY A 303 -7.29 20.19 -1.41
CA GLY A 303 -7.08 18.91 -0.73
C GLY A 303 -6.63 17.79 -1.67
N MET A 304 -7.29 17.65 -2.82
CA MET A 304 -6.97 16.63 -3.83
C MET A 304 -5.57 16.87 -4.44
N ALA A 305 -5.27 18.08 -4.88
CA ALA A 305 -3.97 18.43 -5.48
C ALA A 305 -2.80 18.19 -4.50
N PHE A 306 -2.98 18.60 -3.24
CA PHE A 306 -2.00 18.37 -2.18
C PHE A 306 -1.82 16.87 -1.90
N SER A 307 -2.91 16.12 -1.72
CA SER A 307 -2.85 14.69 -1.43
C SER A 307 -2.26 13.87 -2.58
N PHE A 308 -2.50 14.26 -3.84
CA PHE A 308 -1.83 13.68 -5.00
C PHE A 308 -0.30 13.80 -4.87
N LYS A 309 0.21 15.00 -4.58
CA LYS A 309 1.63 15.27 -4.37
C LYS A 309 2.18 14.45 -3.19
N MET A 310 1.48 14.43 -2.06
CA MET A 310 1.93 13.78 -0.83
C MET A 310 1.86 12.25 -0.88
N SER A 311 0.91 11.69 -1.64
CA SER A 311 0.80 10.24 -1.81
C SER A 311 1.94 9.62 -2.63
N GLY A 312 2.70 10.46 -3.37
CA GLY A 312 3.71 9.97 -4.31
C GLY A 312 3.12 9.24 -5.52
N GLN A 313 1.88 9.59 -5.93
CA GLN A 313 1.23 8.98 -7.09
C GLN A 313 2.04 9.24 -8.37
N PRO A 314 2.52 8.18 -9.06
CA PRO A 314 3.20 8.35 -10.35
C PRO A 314 2.24 8.85 -11.43
N GLY A 315 2.67 9.83 -12.22
CA GLY A 315 1.89 10.35 -13.34
C GLY A 315 1.53 11.81 -13.20
N SER A 316 0.33 12.17 -13.65
CA SER A 316 -0.15 13.54 -13.67
C SER A 316 -1.55 13.66 -13.08
N VAL A 317 -1.91 14.84 -12.62
CA VAL A 317 -3.25 15.15 -12.12
C VAL A 317 -3.85 16.28 -12.95
N ILE A 318 -5.14 16.16 -13.26
CA ILE A 318 -5.93 17.20 -13.92
C ILE A 318 -7.24 17.41 -13.18
N ARG A 319 -7.62 18.66 -12.99
CA ARG A 319 -8.96 19.04 -12.54
C ARG A 319 -9.86 19.24 -13.77
N VAL A 320 -10.94 18.50 -13.85
CA VAL A 320 -11.97 18.65 -14.88
C VAL A 320 -13.15 19.38 -14.25
N MET A 321 -13.32 20.65 -14.61
CA MET A 321 -14.19 21.58 -13.89
C MET A 321 -15.33 22.07 -14.80
N CYS A 322 -16.57 21.88 -14.37
CA CYS A 322 -17.74 22.44 -15.06
C CYS A 322 -18.01 23.86 -14.61
N CYS A 323 -18.12 24.78 -15.59
CA CYS A 323 -18.42 26.19 -15.33
C CYS A 323 -19.47 26.72 -16.29
N SER A 324 -20.42 27.51 -15.77
CA SER A 324 -21.17 28.43 -16.61
C SER A 324 -20.26 29.53 -17.15
N GLU A 325 -20.59 30.13 -18.29
CA GLU A 325 -19.82 31.25 -18.82
C GLU A 325 -19.73 32.43 -17.83
N LYS A 326 -20.79 32.67 -17.05
CA LYS A 326 -20.86 33.70 -16.03
C LYS A 326 -19.87 33.42 -14.89
N ASP A 327 -19.88 32.19 -14.38
CA ASP A 327 -19.02 31.80 -13.23
C ASP A 327 -17.56 31.75 -13.66
N ARG A 328 -17.27 31.27 -14.88
CA ARG A 328 -15.92 31.23 -15.44
C ARG A 328 -15.28 32.62 -15.54
N LYS A 329 -16.05 33.65 -15.92
CA LYS A 329 -15.53 35.03 -16.02
C LYS A 329 -15.11 35.59 -14.67
N ASN A 330 -15.77 35.16 -13.60
CA ASN A 330 -15.55 35.67 -12.25
C ASN A 330 -14.69 34.74 -11.39
N TYR A 331 -14.28 33.60 -11.92
CA TYR A 331 -13.54 32.59 -11.17
C TYR A 331 -12.12 33.03 -10.84
N ASN A 332 -11.63 32.64 -9.66
CA ASN A 332 -10.28 32.99 -9.19
C ASN A 332 -9.21 32.35 -10.08
N LYS A 333 -8.41 33.18 -10.76
CA LYS A 333 -7.37 32.71 -11.68
C LYS A 333 -6.25 31.94 -10.97
N GLY A 334 -5.95 32.25 -9.71
CA GLY A 334 -4.97 31.51 -8.90
C GLY A 334 -5.37 30.06 -8.68
N LEU A 335 -6.67 29.81 -8.48
CA LEU A 335 -7.20 28.45 -8.37
C LEU A 335 -7.18 27.67 -9.69
N LEU A 336 -7.24 28.34 -10.84
CA LEU A 336 -7.11 27.69 -12.15
C LEU A 336 -5.68 27.19 -12.43
N THR A 337 -4.69 27.86 -11.87
CA THR A 337 -3.27 27.53 -12.09
C THR A 337 -2.67 26.63 -11.01
N MET A 338 -3.42 26.35 -9.95
CA MET A 338 -2.98 25.50 -8.84
C MET A 338 -2.66 24.06 -9.29
N VAL A 339 -3.45 23.54 -10.22
CA VAL A 339 -3.30 22.24 -10.85
C VAL A 339 -3.72 22.36 -12.32
N ASP A 340 -3.20 21.51 -13.19
CA ASP A 340 -3.65 21.44 -14.59
C ASP A 340 -5.19 21.34 -14.61
N THR A 341 -5.87 22.29 -15.30
CA THR A 341 -7.32 22.42 -15.21
C THR A 341 -7.94 22.49 -16.61
N TRP A 342 -8.84 21.55 -16.89
CA TRP A 342 -9.76 21.63 -18.03
C TRP A 342 -11.07 22.24 -17.58
N VAL A 343 -11.56 23.25 -18.29
CA VAL A 343 -12.84 23.92 -18.00
C VAL A 343 -13.86 23.55 -19.04
N ALA A 344 -14.77 22.64 -18.68
CA ALA A 344 -15.92 22.22 -19.47
C ALA A 344 -17.13 23.15 -19.24
N PRO A 345 -18.07 23.21 -20.19
CA PRO A 345 -19.32 23.93 -19.98
C PRO A 345 -20.16 23.31 -18.88
N ASP A 346 -21.04 24.09 -18.24
CA ASP A 346 -22.04 23.59 -17.29
C ASP A 346 -23.12 22.82 -18.02
N MET A 347 -23.21 21.52 -17.71
CA MET A 347 -24.16 20.57 -18.29
C MET A 347 -25.21 20.11 -17.27
N SER A 348 -25.32 20.77 -16.12
CA SER A 348 -26.28 20.41 -15.06
C SER A 348 -27.74 20.47 -15.49
N ARG A 349 -28.02 21.02 -16.68
CA ARG A 349 -29.33 21.04 -17.30
C ARG A 349 -29.33 20.33 -18.65
N SER A 350 -30.09 19.24 -18.77
CA SER A 350 -30.21 18.47 -20.00
C SER A 350 -30.81 19.33 -21.13
N PRO A 351 -30.15 19.47 -22.29
CA PRO A 351 -30.70 20.20 -23.44
C PRO A 351 -31.86 19.45 -24.07
N ARG A 352 -32.02 18.15 -23.83
CA ARG A 352 -33.08 17.32 -24.47
C ARG A 352 -34.46 17.52 -23.85
N ASN A 353 -34.53 17.68 -22.54
CA ASN A 353 -35.81 17.69 -21.80
C ASN A 353 -35.89 18.75 -20.71
N GLY A 354 -34.85 19.61 -20.59
CA GLY A 354 -34.79 20.66 -19.60
C GLY A 354 -34.58 20.17 -18.13
N ASP A 355 -34.35 18.87 -17.94
CA ASP A 355 -34.11 18.28 -16.63
C ASP A 355 -32.89 18.88 -15.97
N ARG A 356 -32.98 19.17 -14.64
CA ARG A 356 -31.89 19.69 -13.85
C ARG A 356 -31.37 18.60 -12.93
N TYR A 357 -30.12 18.21 -13.15
CA TYR A 357 -29.43 17.21 -12.36
C TYR A 357 -27.94 17.50 -12.38
N ALA A 358 -27.41 17.97 -11.25
CA ALA A 358 -26.02 18.42 -11.15
C ALA A 358 -25.01 17.33 -11.57
N ALA A 359 -25.34 16.07 -11.32
CA ALA A 359 -24.44 14.97 -11.68
C ALA A 359 -24.31 14.71 -13.21
N TYR A 360 -25.10 15.38 -14.05
CA TYR A 360 -24.83 15.40 -15.51
C TYR A 360 -23.46 16.02 -15.82
N ASN A 361 -22.98 16.96 -14.99
CA ASN A 361 -21.67 17.56 -15.13
C ASN A 361 -20.54 16.51 -15.16
N LYS A 362 -20.68 15.41 -14.43
CA LYS A 362 -19.62 14.42 -14.29
C LYS A 362 -19.31 13.68 -15.62
N PRO A 363 -20.24 12.95 -16.25
CA PRO A 363 -19.96 12.27 -17.51
C PRO A 363 -19.71 13.23 -18.67
N GLU A 364 -20.44 14.34 -18.72
CA GLU A 364 -20.33 15.32 -19.82
C GLU A 364 -18.99 16.07 -19.78
N ALA A 365 -18.49 16.43 -18.59
CA ALA A 365 -17.18 17.06 -18.45
C ALA A 365 -16.04 16.11 -18.84
N VAL A 366 -16.14 14.83 -18.47
CA VAL A 366 -15.17 13.81 -18.90
C VAL A 366 -15.20 13.64 -20.42
N LEU A 367 -16.39 13.61 -21.03
CA LEU A 367 -16.54 13.52 -22.47
C LEU A 367 -15.94 14.75 -23.16
N ASP A 368 -16.32 15.96 -22.73
CA ASP A 368 -15.78 17.21 -23.27
C ASP A 368 -14.25 17.28 -23.17
N TRP A 369 -13.70 16.86 -22.03
CA TRP A 369 -12.25 16.78 -21.85
C TRP A 369 -11.60 15.80 -22.84
N LEU A 370 -12.14 14.58 -22.97
CA LEU A 370 -11.59 13.54 -23.84
C LEU A 370 -11.76 13.84 -25.34
N ASP A 371 -12.78 14.61 -25.72
CA ASP A 371 -12.99 15.07 -27.10
C ASP A 371 -11.95 16.12 -27.53
N HIS A 372 -11.36 16.85 -26.55
CA HIS A 372 -10.42 17.93 -26.83
C HIS A 372 -8.99 17.64 -26.40
N GLN A 373 -8.78 16.68 -25.49
CA GLN A 373 -7.43 16.31 -24.99
C GLN A 373 -7.25 14.80 -24.92
N VAL A 374 -6.08 14.36 -25.32
CA VAL A 374 -5.64 12.97 -25.08
C VAL A 374 -5.02 12.90 -23.68
N PRO A 375 -5.44 11.98 -22.81
CA PRO A 375 -4.78 11.75 -21.54
C PRO A 375 -3.27 11.52 -21.70
N LYS A 376 -2.47 12.10 -20.83
CA LYS A 376 -0.99 12.01 -20.89
C LYS A 376 -0.46 10.59 -20.68
N HIS A 377 -1.27 9.71 -20.10
CA HIS A 377 -0.88 8.34 -19.74
C HIS A 377 -1.93 7.33 -20.23
N GLU A 378 -1.51 6.08 -20.39
CA GLU A 378 -2.37 4.99 -20.88
C GLU A 378 -3.54 4.70 -19.93
N TYR A 379 -3.30 4.84 -18.61
CA TYR A 379 -4.30 4.59 -17.59
C TYR A 379 -4.83 5.90 -17.00
N VAL A 380 -6.14 5.97 -16.86
CA VAL A 380 -6.84 7.12 -16.27
C VAL A 380 -7.57 6.66 -15.01
N LEU A 381 -7.39 7.40 -13.91
CA LEU A 381 -8.11 7.24 -12.65
C LEU A 381 -9.06 8.43 -12.50
N VAL A 382 -10.36 8.19 -12.59
CA VAL A 382 -11.40 9.24 -12.45
C VAL A 382 -11.91 9.24 -11.02
N LEU A 383 -11.85 10.41 -10.35
CA LEU A 383 -12.22 10.60 -8.94
C LEU A 383 -13.21 11.76 -8.77
N ASP A 384 -13.93 11.76 -7.65
CA ASP A 384 -14.65 12.94 -7.17
C ASP A 384 -13.69 13.86 -6.38
N SER A 385 -14.01 15.14 -6.29
CA SER A 385 -13.15 16.12 -5.60
C SER A 385 -13.09 15.92 -4.07
N ASP A 386 -14.14 15.34 -3.48
CA ASP A 386 -14.26 15.08 -2.05
C ASP A 386 -13.51 13.82 -1.60
N MET A 387 -12.34 13.64 -2.17
CA MET A 387 -11.43 12.54 -1.84
C MET A 387 -10.02 13.06 -1.53
N VAL A 388 -9.26 12.30 -0.74
CA VAL A 388 -7.83 12.49 -0.57
C VAL A 388 -7.10 11.19 -0.87
N LEU A 389 -6.01 11.30 -1.63
CA LEU A 389 -5.09 10.20 -1.92
C LEU A 389 -4.19 9.99 -0.71
N ARG A 390 -4.31 8.84 -0.10
CA ARG A 390 -3.49 8.42 1.03
C ARG A 390 -2.25 7.64 0.60
N ARG A 391 -2.39 6.88 -0.49
CA ARG A 391 -1.33 6.03 -1.06
C ARG A 391 -1.45 6.00 -2.58
N PRO A 392 -0.37 5.75 -3.30
CA PRO A 392 -0.43 5.67 -4.75
C PRO A 392 -1.20 4.42 -5.23
N PHE A 393 -1.82 4.57 -6.39
CA PHE A 393 -2.36 3.48 -7.20
C PHE A 393 -1.28 3.00 -8.16
N PHE A 394 -0.84 1.77 -8.01
CA PHE A 394 0.10 1.14 -8.93
C PHE A 394 -0.66 0.20 -9.87
N ILE A 395 -0.43 0.37 -11.15
CA ILE A 395 -1.08 -0.43 -12.21
C ILE A 395 -0.75 -1.91 -12.05
N GLU A 396 0.47 -2.21 -11.63
CA GLU A 396 0.96 -3.56 -11.39
C GLU A 396 0.22 -4.29 -10.26
N GLU A 397 -0.25 -3.55 -9.24
CA GLU A 397 -1.05 -4.12 -8.14
C GLU A 397 -2.50 -4.37 -8.58
N LEU A 398 -3.08 -3.44 -9.34
CA LEU A 398 -4.47 -3.49 -9.77
C LEU A 398 -4.68 -4.39 -10.98
N ASN A 399 -3.68 -4.44 -11.86
CA ASN A 399 -3.68 -5.21 -13.10
C ASN A 399 -4.95 -4.94 -13.97
N PRO A 400 -5.26 -3.66 -14.30
CA PRO A 400 -6.32 -3.35 -15.23
C PRO A 400 -5.92 -3.82 -16.63
N LYS A 401 -6.93 -4.13 -17.45
CA LYS A 401 -6.73 -4.56 -18.84
C LYS A 401 -7.72 -3.84 -19.73
N ARG A 402 -7.39 -3.70 -21.02
CA ARG A 402 -8.35 -3.17 -21.99
C ARG A 402 -9.63 -4.02 -21.96
N GLY A 403 -10.78 -3.37 -21.77
CA GLY A 403 -12.07 -4.03 -21.58
C GLY A 403 -12.37 -4.50 -20.15
N LEU A 404 -11.40 -4.38 -19.21
CA LEU A 404 -11.58 -4.72 -17.80
C LEU A 404 -11.09 -3.57 -16.91
N ALA A 405 -12.01 -2.72 -16.49
CA ALA A 405 -11.76 -1.61 -15.59
C ALA A 405 -11.69 -2.08 -14.11
N ILE A 406 -11.10 -1.24 -13.25
CA ILE A 406 -11.15 -1.42 -11.80
C ILE A 406 -12.15 -0.42 -11.24
N GLY A 407 -13.05 -0.88 -10.38
CA GLY A 407 -14.07 -0.03 -9.77
C GLY A 407 -14.45 -0.48 -8.36
N ALA A 408 -15.07 0.41 -7.59
CA ALA A 408 -15.68 0.05 -6.31
C ALA A 408 -16.99 -0.70 -6.56
N ARG A 409 -17.31 -1.64 -5.68
CA ARG A 409 -18.57 -2.37 -5.75
C ARG A 409 -19.67 -1.64 -4.98
N TYR A 410 -20.77 -1.37 -5.65
CA TYR A 410 -21.97 -0.75 -5.08
C TYR A 410 -23.14 -1.73 -5.11
N THR A 411 -23.30 -2.50 -4.04
CA THR A 411 -24.27 -3.60 -3.94
C THR A 411 -25.74 -3.14 -4.05
N TYR A 412 -26.02 -1.88 -3.77
CA TYR A 412 -27.35 -1.29 -3.91
C TYR A 412 -27.75 -1.00 -5.36
N MET A 413 -26.84 -1.12 -6.33
CA MET A 413 -27.16 -0.99 -7.77
C MET A 413 -27.86 -2.24 -8.30
N ILE A 414 -29.01 -2.60 -7.72
CA ILE A 414 -29.78 -3.80 -8.11
C ILE A 414 -30.36 -3.73 -9.52
N GLY A 415 -30.51 -2.52 -10.08
CA GLY A 415 -31.02 -2.27 -11.42
C GLY A 415 -30.17 -2.87 -12.56
N VAL A 416 -28.94 -3.27 -12.30
CA VAL A 416 -28.06 -3.92 -13.29
C VAL A 416 -28.52 -5.34 -13.65
N ALA A 417 -29.36 -5.96 -12.83
CA ALA A 417 -29.86 -7.33 -13.00
C ALA A 417 -31.39 -7.45 -13.12
N ASN A 418 -32.11 -6.34 -13.19
CA ASN A 418 -33.58 -6.33 -13.27
C ASN A 418 -34.09 -5.64 -14.55
N GLU A 419 -35.39 -5.33 -14.55
CA GLU A 419 -36.05 -4.69 -15.69
C GLU A 419 -35.43 -3.37 -16.16
N LEU A 420 -34.76 -2.62 -15.24
CA LEU A 420 -34.08 -1.39 -15.60
C LEU A 420 -32.99 -1.64 -16.64
N ALA A 421 -32.15 -2.64 -16.42
CA ALA A 421 -31.13 -3.03 -17.40
C ALA A 421 -31.73 -3.59 -18.69
N VAL A 422 -32.79 -4.41 -18.59
CA VAL A 422 -33.49 -4.92 -19.76
C VAL A 422 -34.04 -3.78 -20.64
N ARG A 423 -34.59 -2.74 -20.02
CA ARG A 423 -35.18 -1.59 -20.71
C ARG A 423 -34.12 -0.72 -21.41
N HIS A 424 -32.97 -0.52 -20.79
CA HIS A 424 -31.94 0.41 -21.28
C HIS A 424 -30.87 -0.24 -22.16
N ILE A 425 -30.52 -1.51 -21.89
CA ILE A 425 -29.50 -2.27 -22.62
C ILE A 425 -29.99 -3.68 -23.00
N PRO A 426 -31.13 -3.80 -23.74
CA PRO A 426 -31.75 -5.10 -24.05
C PRO A 426 -30.85 -6.03 -24.88
N HIS A 427 -29.97 -5.46 -25.68
CA HIS A 427 -29.03 -6.17 -26.56
C HIS A 427 -27.80 -6.73 -25.84
N VAL A 428 -27.49 -6.28 -24.63
CA VAL A 428 -26.38 -6.84 -23.81
C VAL A 428 -26.86 -8.13 -23.15
N PRO A 429 -26.28 -9.30 -23.46
CA PRO A 429 -26.73 -10.55 -22.85
C PRO A 429 -26.40 -10.58 -21.34
N PRO A 430 -27.23 -11.26 -20.51
CA PRO A 430 -26.91 -11.46 -19.10
C PRO A 430 -25.65 -12.28 -18.92
N ARG A 431 -24.82 -11.90 -17.95
CA ARG A 431 -23.60 -12.61 -17.56
C ARG A 431 -23.81 -13.40 -16.27
N ASN A 432 -23.15 -14.53 -16.17
CA ASN A 432 -23.19 -15.44 -15.02
C ASN A 432 -21.79 -15.70 -14.43
N ASP A 433 -20.86 -14.78 -14.64
CA ASP A 433 -19.56 -14.84 -13.99
C ASP A 433 -19.56 -14.13 -12.63
N THR A 434 -18.50 -14.31 -11.84
CA THR A 434 -18.38 -13.83 -10.46
C THR A 434 -17.45 -12.61 -10.32
N LEU A 435 -17.07 -11.94 -11.44
CA LEU A 435 -16.10 -10.84 -11.37
C LEU A 435 -16.64 -9.64 -10.61
N ALA A 436 -17.85 -9.21 -10.93
CA ALA A 436 -18.52 -8.14 -10.22
C ALA A 436 -20.03 -8.20 -10.37
N GLY A 437 -20.78 -8.00 -9.27
CA GLY A 437 -22.23 -7.97 -9.28
C GLY A 437 -22.92 -9.34 -9.26
N PRO A 438 -24.26 -9.38 -9.27
CA PRO A 438 -25.05 -10.61 -9.20
C PRO A 438 -25.08 -11.38 -10.52
N TYR A 439 -25.32 -12.68 -10.45
CA TYR A 439 -25.57 -13.50 -11.63
C TYR A 439 -26.80 -13.03 -12.42
N GLY A 440 -26.78 -13.23 -13.72
CA GLY A 440 -27.84 -12.79 -14.61
C GLY A 440 -27.86 -11.28 -14.87
N ARG A 441 -26.83 -10.55 -14.43
CA ARG A 441 -26.71 -9.11 -14.64
C ARG A 441 -26.38 -8.76 -16.11
N ARG A 442 -26.86 -7.64 -16.57
CA ARG A 442 -26.50 -7.06 -17.88
C ARG A 442 -25.42 -5.99 -17.77
N ALA A 443 -25.14 -5.48 -16.56
CA ALA A 443 -24.04 -4.57 -16.25
C ALA A 443 -23.47 -4.91 -14.87
N ASP A 444 -22.28 -4.43 -14.55
CA ASP A 444 -21.68 -4.66 -13.25
C ASP A 444 -22.23 -3.72 -12.16
N GLN A 445 -22.35 -4.21 -10.93
CA GLN A 445 -22.56 -3.38 -9.75
C GLN A 445 -21.27 -2.63 -9.40
N ALA A 446 -20.66 -1.99 -10.36
CA ALA A 446 -19.41 -1.30 -10.23
C ALA A 446 -19.57 0.14 -10.71
N TYR A 447 -18.88 1.01 -10.04
CA TYR A 447 -18.74 2.40 -10.39
C TYR A 447 -17.28 2.80 -10.19
N ARG A 448 -16.88 3.95 -10.68
CA ARG A 448 -15.58 4.50 -10.33
C ARG A 448 -15.42 4.55 -8.79
N LEU A 449 -14.24 4.74 -8.26
CA LEU A 449 -13.97 4.67 -6.81
C LEU A 449 -14.67 5.79 -6.01
N SER A 450 -15.84 6.24 -6.44
CA SER A 450 -16.64 7.28 -5.79
C SER A 450 -18.14 7.08 -6.01
N GLY A 451 -18.93 7.40 -5.03
CA GLY A 451 -20.39 7.38 -5.12
C GLY A 451 -21.07 7.48 -3.76
N ASP A 452 -22.12 8.30 -3.69
CA ASP A 452 -22.92 8.49 -2.50
C ASP A 452 -24.25 7.72 -2.61
N VAL A 453 -24.73 7.21 -1.48
CA VAL A 453 -26.04 6.58 -1.37
C VAL A 453 -27.03 7.60 -0.80
N TYR A 454 -28.07 7.92 -1.58
CA TYR A 454 -29.18 8.74 -1.11
C TYR A 454 -30.48 7.97 -1.19
N ALA A 455 -31.31 8.09 -0.16
CA ALA A 455 -32.68 7.58 -0.19
C ALA A 455 -33.50 8.35 -1.23
N VAL A 456 -34.29 7.63 -2.02
CA VAL A 456 -35.19 8.21 -3.02
C VAL A 456 -36.63 7.98 -2.59
N ASN A 457 -37.43 9.05 -2.50
CA ASN A 457 -38.85 8.91 -2.28
C ASN A 457 -39.55 8.34 -3.52
N PRO A 458 -40.63 7.57 -3.34
CA PRO A 458 -41.41 7.09 -4.48
C PRO A 458 -41.89 8.24 -5.38
N GLY A 459 -41.52 8.17 -6.65
CA GLY A 459 -41.86 9.20 -7.66
C GLY A 459 -40.75 10.22 -7.94
N ASP A 460 -39.70 10.30 -7.12
CA ASP A 460 -38.55 11.16 -7.37
C ASP A 460 -37.59 10.54 -8.40
N ARG A 461 -36.79 11.39 -9.06
CA ARG A 461 -35.74 10.95 -9.95
C ARG A 461 -34.54 10.45 -9.14
N PRO A 462 -34.05 9.21 -9.40
CA PRO A 462 -32.98 8.63 -8.60
C PRO A 462 -31.69 9.45 -8.71
N TRP A 463 -31.12 9.87 -7.59
CA TRP A 463 -29.82 10.53 -7.54
C TRP A 463 -28.72 9.65 -8.15
N ILE A 464 -28.81 8.33 -7.99
CA ILE A 464 -27.85 7.34 -8.51
C ILE A 464 -27.99 7.07 -10.02
N SER A 465 -28.78 7.88 -10.77
CA SER A 465 -28.98 7.71 -12.23
C SER A 465 -27.66 7.79 -12.99
N GLU A 466 -26.73 8.63 -12.55
CA GLU A 466 -25.39 8.76 -13.15
C GLU A 466 -24.58 7.46 -13.01
N MET A 467 -24.67 6.77 -11.87
CA MET A 467 -24.00 5.48 -11.66
C MET A 467 -24.54 4.40 -12.61
N TYR A 468 -25.87 4.35 -12.82
CA TYR A 468 -26.45 3.44 -13.81
C TYR A 468 -26.05 3.83 -15.23
N GLY A 469 -26.00 5.12 -15.54
CA GLY A 469 -25.51 5.62 -16.83
C GLY A 469 -24.10 5.11 -17.12
N TYR A 470 -23.21 5.19 -16.14
CA TYR A 470 -21.86 4.65 -16.25
C TYR A 470 -21.87 3.12 -16.45
N ALA A 471 -22.57 2.37 -15.58
CA ALA A 471 -22.59 0.91 -15.63
C ALA A 471 -23.17 0.37 -16.95
N PHE A 472 -24.27 0.97 -17.43
CA PHE A 472 -24.89 0.59 -18.69
C PHE A 472 -24.05 1.01 -19.90
N GLY A 473 -23.43 2.18 -19.87
CA GLY A 473 -22.51 2.63 -20.90
C GLY A 473 -21.30 1.73 -21.01
N ALA A 474 -20.67 1.36 -19.89
CA ALA A 474 -19.56 0.42 -19.85
C ALA A 474 -19.93 -0.95 -20.44
N ALA A 475 -21.05 -1.53 -20.01
CA ALA A 475 -21.53 -2.81 -20.51
C ALA A 475 -21.85 -2.77 -22.02
N ASN A 476 -22.45 -1.68 -22.51
CA ASN A 476 -22.74 -1.45 -23.92
C ASN A 476 -21.49 -1.44 -24.82
N HIS A 477 -20.37 -0.98 -24.27
CA HIS A 477 -19.06 -0.97 -24.94
C HIS A 477 -18.17 -2.16 -24.57
N ASN A 478 -18.75 -3.22 -23.97
CA ASN A 478 -18.04 -4.42 -23.53
C ASN A 478 -16.88 -4.12 -22.56
N VAL A 479 -17.02 -3.09 -21.72
CA VAL A 479 -16.12 -2.78 -20.62
C VAL A 479 -16.74 -3.32 -19.34
N TRP A 480 -16.06 -4.25 -18.72
CA TRP A 480 -16.48 -4.92 -17.50
C TRP A 480 -15.55 -4.54 -16.34
N HIS A 481 -15.89 -4.91 -15.11
CA HIS A 481 -15.17 -4.45 -13.93
C HIS A 481 -14.65 -5.61 -13.09
N LYS A 482 -13.42 -5.47 -12.68
CA LYS A 482 -12.89 -6.11 -11.48
C LYS A 482 -13.13 -5.14 -10.32
N TRP A 483 -13.86 -5.57 -9.30
CA TRP A 483 -14.09 -4.71 -8.14
C TRP A 483 -12.89 -4.72 -7.20
N ASP A 484 -12.60 -3.56 -6.66
CA ASP A 484 -11.65 -3.34 -5.59
C ASP A 484 -12.42 -2.85 -4.36
N THR A 485 -12.48 -3.69 -3.31
CA THR A 485 -13.20 -3.40 -2.07
C THR A 485 -12.33 -2.71 -1.03
N PHE A 486 -11.02 -2.53 -1.31
CA PHE A 486 -10.05 -2.11 -0.31
C PHE A 486 -9.43 -0.76 -0.59
N SER A 487 -9.35 -0.35 -1.84
CA SER A 487 -8.64 0.87 -2.22
C SER A 487 -9.33 2.14 -1.74
N MET A 488 -10.66 2.15 -1.64
CA MET A 488 -11.43 3.30 -1.19
C MET A 488 -12.24 2.99 0.07
N ILE A 489 -12.23 3.90 1.04
CA ILE A 489 -13.06 3.82 2.24
C ILE A 489 -13.61 5.19 2.60
N TYR A 490 -14.81 5.22 3.20
CA TYR A 490 -15.35 6.40 3.86
C TYR A 490 -14.75 6.54 5.26
N PRO A 491 -14.28 7.73 5.68
CA PRO A 491 -13.98 7.99 7.09
C PRO A 491 -15.22 7.65 7.94
N GLY A 492 -15.03 7.01 9.08
CA GLY A 492 -16.13 6.52 9.88
C GLY A 492 -16.55 5.06 9.60
N TYR A 493 -16.03 4.44 8.54
CA TYR A 493 -16.18 3.00 8.30
C TYR A 493 -14.98 2.23 8.81
N GLU A 494 -15.23 1.05 9.38
CA GLU A 494 -14.17 0.19 9.87
C GLU A 494 -13.41 -0.47 8.70
N PRO A 495 -12.08 -0.29 8.62
CA PRO A 495 -11.26 -0.93 7.60
C PRO A 495 -11.03 -2.42 7.94
N ARG A 496 -11.96 -3.27 7.54
CA ARG A 496 -11.91 -4.71 7.85
C ARG A 496 -10.86 -5.46 7.05
N GLU A 497 -10.56 -5.00 5.86
CA GLU A 497 -9.64 -5.66 4.93
C GLU A 497 -8.77 -4.63 4.20
N GLY A 498 -7.54 -5.02 3.87
CA GLY A 498 -6.62 -4.21 3.07
C GLY A 498 -6.15 -2.90 3.71
N ILE A 499 -5.48 -2.09 2.91
CA ILE A 499 -5.01 -0.75 3.30
C ILE A 499 -5.63 0.27 2.36
N PRO A 500 -6.52 1.14 2.85
CA PRO A 500 -7.14 2.15 2.00
C PRO A 500 -6.10 3.07 1.34
N LYS A 501 -6.23 3.26 0.04
CA LYS A 501 -5.43 4.18 -0.77
C LYS A 501 -6.11 5.54 -0.94
N LEU A 502 -7.42 5.56 -0.83
CA LEU A 502 -8.29 6.70 -1.06
C LEU A 502 -9.29 6.84 0.07
N MET A 503 -9.38 8.02 0.65
CA MET A 503 -10.37 8.38 1.66
C MET A 503 -11.43 9.25 1.01
N HIS A 504 -12.69 8.77 0.96
CA HIS A 504 -13.82 9.50 0.41
C HIS A 504 -14.64 10.12 1.55
N TYR A 505 -14.49 11.41 1.80
CA TYR A 505 -15.19 12.11 2.89
C TYR A 505 -16.56 12.68 2.47
N GLY A 506 -17.24 11.95 1.58
CA GLY A 506 -18.58 12.29 1.07
C GLY A 506 -19.70 12.25 2.08
N LEU A 507 -19.52 11.55 3.21
CA LEU A 507 -20.51 11.34 4.25
C LEU A 507 -20.08 11.95 5.58
N LEU A 508 -21.08 12.28 6.44
CA LEU A 508 -20.83 12.61 7.84
C LEU A 508 -20.03 11.49 8.52
N PHE A 509 -19.03 11.85 9.30
CA PHE A 509 -18.29 10.90 10.14
C PHE A 509 -17.94 11.50 11.51
N GLU A 510 -17.70 10.62 12.46
CA GLU A 510 -17.35 10.96 13.83
C GLU A 510 -15.93 10.47 14.15
N VAL A 511 -15.25 11.17 15.06
CA VAL A 511 -13.95 10.79 15.62
C VAL A 511 -14.06 10.78 17.15
N GLY A 512 -13.93 9.62 17.74
CA GLY A 512 -14.20 9.47 19.18
C GLY A 512 -15.66 9.80 19.52
N LYS A 513 -15.87 10.49 20.65
CA LYS A 513 -17.23 10.78 21.15
C LYS A 513 -17.72 12.21 20.89
N ASN A 514 -16.82 13.14 20.62
CA ASN A 514 -17.13 14.58 20.70
C ASN A 514 -16.75 15.37 19.44
N TYR A 515 -16.28 14.71 18.41
CA TYR A 515 -15.90 15.37 17.16
C TYR A 515 -16.65 14.74 16.00
N SER A 516 -17.18 15.59 15.12
CA SER A 516 -17.82 15.16 13.88
C SER A 516 -17.48 16.12 12.75
N PHE A 517 -17.48 15.59 11.55
CA PHE A 517 -17.22 16.37 10.33
C PHE A 517 -18.21 15.97 9.23
N ASP A 518 -18.77 16.98 8.58
CA ASP A 518 -19.57 16.84 7.37
C ASP A 518 -19.14 17.89 6.36
N LYS A 519 -18.74 17.48 5.17
CA LYS A 519 -18.37 18.38 4.08
C LYS A 519 -19.46 19.42 3.77
N HIS A 520 -20.74 19.06 3.98
CA HIS A 520 -21.89 19.92 3.72
C HIS A 520 -22.01 21.11 4.70
N TRP A 521 -21.28 21.09 5.81
CA TRP A 521 -21.21 22.25 6.71
C TRP A 521 -20.31 23.37 6.16
N HIS A 522 -19.55 23.11 5.07
CA HIS A 522 -18.48 23.94 4.56
C HIS A 522 -18.73 24.40 3.11
N TYR A 523 -20.00 24.63 2.74
CA TYR A 523 -20.34 25.19 1.42
C TYR A 523 -19.76 26.58 1.17
N ASP A 524 -19.59 27.37 2.22
CA ASP A 524 -19.08 28.73 2.22
C ASP A 524 -17.61 28.84 2.66
N PHE A 525 -16.88 27.71 2.72
CA PHE A 525 -15.46 27.74 3.10
C PHE A 525 -14.61 28.31 1.97
N ASP A 526 -14.11 29.55 2.20
CA ASP A 526 -13.25 30.24 1.25
C ASP A 526 -11.77 29.94 1.54
N VAL A 527 -11.21 28.98 0.83
CA VAL A 527 -9.80 28.61 0.95
C VAL A 527 -8.84 29.70 0.43
N THR A 528 -9.34 30.69 -0.32
CA THR A 528 -8.50 31.77 -0.85
C THR A 528 -8.33 32.94 0.12
N LYS A 529 -9.11 32.99 1.18
CA LYS A 529 -9.09 34.08 2.14
C LYS A 529 -7.87 34.00 3.04
N CYS A 530 -7.04 35.03 2.96
CA CYS A 530 -5.87 35.18 3.82
C CYS A 530 -6.20 35.65 5.24
N PRO A 531 -5.32 35.42 6.23
CA PRO A 531 -5.49 35.96 7.58
C PRO A 531 -5.70 37.47 7.61
N PRO A 532 -6.42 38.04 8.61
CA PRO A 532 -6.85 37.35 9.83
C PRO A 532 -8.13 36.52 9.66
N TRP A 533 -8.11 35.32 10.21
CA TRP A 533 -9.25 34.38 10.21
C TRP A 533 -9.98 34.39 11.53
N ASP A 534 -11.31 34.26 11.50
CA ASP A 534 -12.11 33.91 12.68
C ASP A 534 -12.20 32.37 12.83
N LEU A 535 -11.44 31.84 13.77
CA LEU A 535 -11.35 30.40 14.03
C LEU A 535 -12.15 29.97 15.28
N LYS A 536 -13.08 30.81 15.77
CA LYS A 536 -13.81 30.54 17.03
C LYS A 536 -14.87 29.45 16.91
N ASP A 537 -15.47 29.29 15.73
CA ASP A 537 -16.50 28.26 15.55
C ASP A 537 -15.87 26.85 15.63
N PRO A 538 -16.32 26.00 16.57
CA PRO A 538 -15.78 24.66 16.74
C PRO A 538 -16.29 23.64 15.71
N LYS A 539 -17.30 23.97 14.90
CA LYS A 539 -17.92 23.06 13.92
C LYS A 539 -17.92 23.60 12.50
N ARG A 540 -18.20 24.88 12.32
CA ARG A 540 -18.39 25.50 11.00
C ARG A 540 -17.44 26.67 10.84
N ARG A 541 -16.34 26.46 10.18
CA ARG A 541 -15.43 27.55 9.77
C ARG A 541 -15.60 27.82 8.28
N SER A 542 -15.66 29.08 7.92
CA SER A 542 -15.76 29.51 6.53
C SER A 542 -14.41 29.97 5.93
N GLN A 543 -13.30 29.79 6.67
CA GLN A 543 -11.97 30.28 6.28
C GLN A 543 -10.86 29.65 7.12
N GLY A 544 -9.62 29.75 6.63
CA GLY A 544 -8.42 29.29 7.33
C GLY A 544 -8.27 27.76 7.24
N ILE A 545 -8.46 27.09 8.35
CA ILE A 545 -8.40 25.63 8.46
C ILE A 545 -9.68 25.07 9.12
N PHE A 546 -9.97 23.82 8.88
CA PHE A 546 -11.05 23.12 9.62
C PHE A 546 -10.71 22.97 11.11
N PRO A 547 -11.71 22.81 11.99
CA PRO A 547 -11.47 22.47 13.38
C PRO A 547 -10.59 21.23 13.51
N GLU A 548 -9.62 21.30 14.41
CA GLU A 548 -8.69 20.18 14.60
C GLU A 548 -9.40 18.96 15.19
N PRO A 549 -9.18 17.76 14.65
CA PRO A 549 -9.67 16.53 15.25
C PRO A 549 -8.96 16.23 16.57
N PRO A 550 -9.53 15.36 17.43
CA PRO A 550 -8.86 14.96 18.66
C PRO A 550 -7.53 14.25 18.37
N ARG A 551 -6.58 14.40 19.27
CA ARG A 551 -5.28 13.72 19.13
C ARG A 551 -5.43 12.21 19.23
N PRO A 552 -4.69 11.40 18.46
CA PRO A 552 -4.75 9.94 18.53
C PRO A 552 -4.56 9.36 19.93
N SER A 553 -3.76 10.04 20.78
CA SER A 553 -3.52 9.64 22.18
C SER A 553 -4.76 9.71 23.08
N SER A 554 -5.76 10.50 22.72
CA SER A 554 -7.02 10.65 23.47
C SER A 554 -8.11 9.65 23.06
N LEU A 555 -7.89 8.86 22.02
CA LEU A 555 -8.86 7.89 21.53
C LEU A 555 -8.88 6.62 22.40
N PRO A 556 -10.06 5.95 22.54
CA PRO A 556 -10.17 4.66 23.19
C PRO A 556 -9.32 3.59 22.50
N LYS A 557 -8.55 2.80 23.26
CA LYS A 557 -7.62 1.79 22.73
C LYS A 557 -8.15 0.35 22.76
N GLY A 558 -9.35 0.12 23.32
CA GLY A 558 -9.89 -1.23 23.54
C GLY A 558 -10.42 -1.93 22.30
N ASP A 559 -10.82 -1.18 21.29
CA ASP A 559 -11.31 -1.68 20.01
C ASP A 559 -10.34 -1.26 18.89
N PHE A 560 -9.64 -2.24 18.32
CA PHE A 560 -8.63 -1.98 17.29
C PHE A 560 -9.24 -1.43 15.98
N LEU A 561 -10.38 -1.98 15.55
CA LEU A 561 -10.99 -1.53 14.28
C LEU A 561 -11.59 -0.13 14.43
N GLY A 562 -12.27 0.15 15.54
CA GLY A 562 -12.77 1.48 15.86
C GLY A 562 -11.63 2.51 16.02
N PHE A 563 -10.54 2.13 16.70
CA PHE A 563 -9.38 2.99 16.82
C PHE A 563 -8.74 3.30 15.45
N TYR A 564 -8.61 2.28 14.58
CA TYR A 564 -8.03 2.47 13.25
C TYR A 564 -8.95 3.28 12.32
N ARG A 565 -10.26 3.09 12.41
CA ARG A 565 -11.27 3.95 11.76
C ARG A 565 -11.05 5.42 12.14
N ASP A 566 -10.98 5.70 13.44
CA ASP A 566 -10.80 7.07 13.95
C ASP A 566 -9.45 7.66 13.51
N LEU A 567 -8.38 6.86 13.46
CA LEU A 567 -7.09 7.29 12.91
C LEU A 567 -7.18 7.68 11.44
N LEU A 568 -7.91 6.94 10.62
CA LEU A 568 -8.11 7.27 9.20
C LEU A 568 -8.91 8.56 9.03
N ALA A 569 -9.91 8.76 9.87
CA ALA A 569 -10.68 10.00 9.89
C ALA A 569 -9.82 11.22 10.31
N ILE A 570 -8.99 11.07 11.34
CA ILE A 570 -8.00 12.10 11.72
C ILE A 570 -7.02 12.37 10.58
N GLU A 571 -6.47 11.34 9.95
CA GLU A 571 -5.54 11.46 8.82
C GLU A 571 -6.16 12.24 7.65
N THR A 572 -7.46 12.02 7.38
CA THR A 572 -8.19 12.77 6.34
C THR A 572 -8.24 14.26 6.65
N LEU A 573 -8.65 14.63 7.86
CA LEU A 573 -8.76 16.03 8.28
C LEU A 573 -7.39 16.72 8.40
N ALA A 574 -6.40 16.00 8.91
CA ALA A 574 -5.02 16.49 8.97
C ALA A 574 -4.46 16.77 7.56
N THR A 575 -4.76 15.89 6.59
CA THR A 575 -4.35 16.08 5.20
C THR A 575 -5.01 17.33 4.59
N LEU A 576 -6.30 17.56 4.84
CA LEU A 576 -7.02 18.76 4.37
C LEU A 576 -6.45 20.02 5.01
N ASN A 577 -6.26 20.04 6.33
CA ASN A 577 -5.67 21.21 7.02
C ASN A 577 -4.23 21.49 6.56
N ALA A 578 -3.43 20.47 6.34
CA ALA A 578 -2.09 20.61 5.77
C ALA A 578 -2.13 21.18 4.34
N ALA A 579 -3.10 20.76 3.52
CA ALA A 579 -3.30 21.28 2.18
C ALA A 579 -3.68 22.77 2.20
N PHE A 580 -4.55 23.20 3.13
CA PHE A 580 -4.91 24.60 3.29
C PHE A 580 -3.72 25.42 3.76
N CYS A 581 -2.93 24.91 4.68
CA CYS A 581 -1.71 25.57 5.13
C CYS A 581 -0.68 25.70 3.99
N ASP A 582 -0.43 24.67 3.20
CA ASP A 582 0.47 24.72 2.02
C ASP A 582 0.00 25.78 1.02
N TYR A 583 -1.31 25.85 0.77
CA TYR A 583 -1.91 26.86 -0.09
C TYR A 583 -1.74 28.28 0.49
N HIS A 584 -2.08 28.50 1.76
CA HIS A 584 -2.00 29.81 2.39
C HIS A 584 -0.56 30.32 2.52
N ILE A 585 0.39 29.47 2.88
CA ILE A 585 1.82 29.83 2.94
C ILE A 585 2.33 30.29 1.57
N SER A 586 1.83 29.68 0.49
CA SER A 586 2.25 30.00 -0.87
C SER A 586 1.58 31.25 -1.46
N HIS A 587 0.39 31.63 -0.97
CA HIS A 587 -0.45 32.67 -1.59
C HIS A 587 -0.77 33.86 -0.70
N CYS A 588 -0.60 33.75 0.61
CA CYS A 588 -0.92 34.84 1.55
C CYS A 588 0.33 35.56 2.07
N PRO A 589 0.22 36.86 2.39
CA PRO A 589 1.28 37.56 3.09
C PRO A 589 1.61 36.90 4.43
N PRO A 590 2.89 36.85 4.83
CA PRO A 590 3.28 36.35 6.15
C PRO A 590 2.55 37.09 7.28
N SER A 591 2.00 36.34 8.25
CA SER A 591 1.35 36.92 9.42
C SER A 591 1.57 36.03 10.64
N GLU A 592 1.47 36.59 11.85
CA GLU A 592 1.59 35.81 13.10
C GLU A 592 0.57 34.68 13.19
N GLN A 593 -0.67 34.94 12.78
CA GLN A 593 -1.72 33.93 12.78
C GLN A 593 -1.42 32.79 11.80
N LEU A 594 -0.97 33.08 10.57
CA LEU A 594 -0.58 32.08 9.59
C LEU A 594 0.54 31.19 10.13
N VAL A 595 1.56 31.83 10.70
CA VAL A 595 2.68 31.11 11.30
C VAL A 595 2.24 30.24 12.48
N THR A 596 1.36 30.74 13.35
CA THR A 596 0.88 29.98 14.53
C THR A 596 0.03 28.80 14.14
N VAL A 597 -0.91 29.00 13.20
CA VAL A 597 -1.87 27.96 12.78
C VAL A 597 -1.22 26.87 11.91
N CYS A 598 -0.23 27.24 11.09
CA CYS A 598 0.37 26.34 10.10
C CYS A 598 1.78 25.86 10.48
N LYS A 599 2.26 26.11 11.71
CA LYS A 599 3.60 25.70 12.17
C LYS A 599 3.72 24.28 12.68
N GLU A 600 2.64 23.67 13.14
CA GLU A 600 2.69 22.29 13.64
C GLU A 600 2.09 21.34 12.59
N PRO A 601 2.91 20.50 11.93
CA PRO A 601 2.38 19.32 11.29
C PRO A 601 1.82 18.38 12.39
N LEU A 602 0.56 18.01 12.26
CA LEU A 602 -0.09 17.01 13.10
C LEU A 602 0.63 15.65 13.07
#